data_5eed7e91526d5bfb4b060cff62d654d6
#
_entry.id   5eed7e91526d5bfb4b060cff62d654d6
#
_cell.length_a   1.000
_cell.length_b   1.000
_cell.length_c   1.000
_cell.angle_alpha   90.00
_cell.angle_beta   90.00
_cell.angle_gamma   90.00
#
_symmetry.space_group_name_H-M   'P 1'
#
loop_
_entity.id
_entity.type
_entity.pdbx_description
1 polymer ?
#
loop_
_entity_poly.entity_id
_entity_poly.type
_entity_poly.pdbx_seq_one_letter_code
_entity_poly.pdbx_strand_id
1 'polypeptide(L)'
;LVTANWFAFIYAVNHVSLTSAAFAYMVCPLLTAMGGFILLKEHLTPIKLIAIGIALISILILAQGSLRDVWWSVLIAGLYAGYLLIQRVVVEIDKFNMLGVQLVLSTLIMLPFFFYHHASFPWDGYFWSIIVVISVVFTIIPLFLSLYSLIGLPSSTMGILIYANPLVAFAVAIFYFHESINQQQILAYALLLLAVIVFNWALVDSLLARYRKQEP
;
A
#
# COMPACT_ATOMS: atom_id res chain seq x y z
N LEU A 1 -3.30 -8.08 11.84
CA LEU A 1 -2.40 -7.22 11.06
C LEU A 1 -3.17 -6.20 10.23
N VAL A 2 -4.17 -6.62 9.42
CA VAL A 2 -4.94 -5.70 8.56
C VAL A 2 -5.61 -4.57 9.35
N THR A 3 -6.25 -4.88 10.46
CA THR A 3 -6.87 -3.91 11.37
C THR A 3 -5.85 -2.88 11.88
N ALA A 4 -4.69 -3.36 12.34
CA ALA A 4 -3.61 -2.49 12.81
C ALA A 4 -3.04 -1.62 11.68
N ASN A 5 -2.94 -2.16 10.46
CA ASN A 5 -2.52 -1.40 9.28
C ASN A 5 -3.51 -0.28 8.95
N TRP A 6 -4.82 -0.57 8.92
CA TRP A 6 -5.84 0.45 8.66
C TRP A 6 -5.86 1.55 9.73
N PHE A 7 -5.76 1.16 11.00
CA PHE A 7 -5.67 2.12 12.09
C PHE A 7 -4.43 3.02 11.95
N ALA A 8 -3.24 2.42 11.72
CA ALA A 8 -2.00 3.15 11.53
C ALA A 8 -2.07 4.08 10.30
N PHE A 9 -2.66 3.62 9.20
CA PHE A 9 -2.85 4.42 7.99
C PHE A 9 -3.76 5.62 8.22
N ILE A 10 -4.95 5.41 8.80
CA ILE A 10 -5.90 6.48 9.09
C ILE A 10 -5.29 7.48 10.09
N TYR A 11 -4.58 6.99 11.09
CA TYR A 11 -3.87 7.85 12.03
C TYR A 11 -2.80 8.69 11.34
N ALA A 12 -1.98 8.09 10.47
CA ALA A 12 -0.93 8.81 9.75
C ALA A 12 -1.50 9.88 8.81
N VAL A 13 -2.57 9.57 8.06
CA VAL A 13 -3.24 10.56 7.18
C VAL A 13 -3.77 11.75 7.97
N ASN A 14 -4.33 11.54 9.17
CA ASN A 14 -4.94 12.61 9.95
C ASN A 14 -3.95 13.38 10.84
N HIS A 15 -2.83 12.78 11.25
CA HIS A 15 -1.96 13.36 12.28
C HIS A 15 -0.49 13.50 11.85
N VAL A 16 -0.10 12.92 10.72
CA VAL A 16 1.27 12.98 10.21
C VAL A 16 1.30 13.69 8.87
N SER A 17 1.09 12.95 7.77
CA SER A 17 0.96 13.48 6.43
C SER A 17 0.39 12.43 5.47
N LEU A 18 -0.28 12.86 4.41
CA LEU A 18 -0.74 11.99 3.34
C LEU A 18 0.44 11.48 2.51
N THR A 19 1.49 12.29 2.34
CA THR A 19 2.72 11.88 1.65
C THR A 19 3.43 10.73 2.35
N SER A 20 3.49 10.72 3.70
CA SER A 20 4.04 9.60 4.47
C SER A 20 3.23 8.31 4.28
N ALA A 21 1.91 8.42 4.24
CA ALA A 21 1.03 7.29 3.97
C ALA A 21 1.19 6.75 2.54
N ALA A 22 1.34 7.64 1.53
CA ALA A 22 1.63 7.26 0.15
C ALA A 22 3.00 6.57 0.03
N PHE A 23 4.02 7.09 0.72
CA PHE A 23 5.36 6.50 0.77
C PHE A 23 5.34 5.07 1.31
N ALA A 24 4.53 4.80 2.34
CA ALA A 24 4.37 3.46 2.89
C ALA A 24 3.94 2.43 1.83
N TYR A 25 2.98 2.77 0.98
CA TYR A 25 2.53 1.87 -0.09
C TYR A 25 3.58 1.64 -1.19
N MET A 26 4.48 2.59 -1.43
CA MET A 26 5.61 2.41 -2.35
C MET A 26 6.68 1.48 -1.76
N VAL A 27 6.91 1.55 -0.45
CA VAL A 27 7.88 0.70 0.28
C VAL A 27 7.34 -0.72 0.47
N CYS A 28 6.03 -0.89 0.62
CA CYS A 28 5.40 -2.16 0.96
C CYS A 28 5.81 -3.34 0.05
N PRO A 29 5.81 -3.25 -1.29
CA PRO A 29 6.20 -4.38 -2.14
C PRO A 29 7.67 -4.79 -1.96
N LEU A 30 8.54 -3.83 -1.65
CA LEU A 30 9.95 -4.10 -1.39
C LEU A 30 10.13 -4.83 -0.05
N LEU A 31 9.41 -4.40 1.00
CA LEU A 31 9.38 -5.12 2.28
C LEU A 31 8.75 -6.51 2.15
N THR A 32 7.69 -6.65 1.34
CA THR A 32 7.07 -7.95 1.05
C THR A 32 8.05 -8.89 0.36
N ALA A 33 8.80 -8.41 -0.64
CA ALA A 33 9.82 -9.20 -1.31
C ALA A 33 10.96 -9.59 -0.38
N MET A 34 11.43 -8.67 0.45
CA MET A 34 12.45 -8.95 1.47
C MET A 34 11.95 -9.98 2.50
N GLY A 35 10.72 -9.83 2.97
CA GLY A 35 10.09 -10.81 3.87
C GLY A 35 9.92 -12.19 3.21
N GLY A 36 9.52 -12.23 1.93
CA GLY A 36 9.46 -13.46 1.13
C GLY A 36 10.82 -14.15 1.03
N PHE A 37 11.88 -13.40 0.80
CA PHE A 37 13.25 -13.94 0.78
C PHE A 37 13.68 -14.49 2.14
N ILE A 38 13.47 -13.73 3.23
CA ILE A 38 13.95 -14.10 4.57
C ILE A 38 13.09 -15.22 5.17
N LEU A 39 11.77 -15.10 5.13
CA LEU A 39 10.83 -15.98 5.83
C LEU A 39 10.41 -17.18 4.98
N LEU A 40 10.20 -16.98 3.68
CA LEU A 40 9.71 -18.02 2.77
C LEU A 40 10.83 -18.60 1.89
N LYS A 41 12.08 -18.16 2.07
CA LYS A 41 13.26 -18.60 1.32
C LYS A 41 13.09 -18.46 -0.20
N GLU A 42 12.37 -17.43 -0.63
CA GLU A 42 12.17 -17.14 -2.05
C GLU A 42 13.44 -16.57 -2.67
N HIS A 43 13.69 -16.88 -3.93
CA HIS A 43 14.85 -16.34 -4.65
C HIS A 43 14.58 -14.91 -5.12
N LEU A 44 15.46 -13.99 -4.73
CA LEU A 44 15.48 -12.62 -5.27
C LEU A 44 16.50 -12.55 -6.42
N THR A 45 16.08 -11.97 -7.53
CA THR A 45 17.00 -11.66 -8.62
C THR A 45 17.94 -10.52 -8.20
N PRO A 46 19.18 -10.42 -8.75
CA PRO A 46 20.10 -9.33 -8.43
C PRO A 46 19.49 -7.93 -8.64
N ILE A 47 18.66 -7.77 -9.66
CA ILE A 47 17.95 -6.51 -9.95
C ILE A 47 17.02 -6.12 -8.79
N LYS A 48 16.28 -7.09 -8.22
CA LYS A 48 15.42 -6.85 -7.04
C LYS A 48 16.23 -6.48 -5.80
N LEU A 49 17.41 -7.08 -5.62
CA LEU A 49 18.30 -6.71 -4.51
C LEU A 49 18.82 -5.27 -4.66
N ILE A 50 19.20 -4.86 -5.88
CA ILE A 50 19.59 -3.46 -6.16
C ILE A 50 18.42 -2.52 -5.83
N ALA A 51 17.21 -2.84 -6.27
CA ALA A 51 16.03 -2.03 -5.99
C ALA A 51 15.76 -1.88 -4.48
N ILE A 52 15.88 -2.96 -3.71
CA ILE A 52 15.76 -2.92 -2.25
C ILE A 52 16.86 -2.03 -1.64
N GLY A 53 18.10 -2.10 -2.14
CA GLY A 53 19.19 -1.23 -1.71
C GLY A 53 18.89 0.26 -1.96
N ILE A 54 18.37 0.61 -3.14
CA ILE A 54 17.96 1.99 -3.47
C ILE A 54 16.83 2.44 -2.55
N ALA A 55 15.85 1.59 -2.26
CA ALA A 55 14.75 1.90 -1.34
C ALA A 55 15.24 2.15 0.09
N LEU A 56 16.19 1.35 0.58
CA LEU A 56 16.80 1.59 1.90
C LEU A 56 17.51 2.94 1.97
N ILE A 57 18.25 3.32 0.92
CA ILE A 57 18.89 4.64 0.82
C ILE A 57 17.82 5.74 0.85
N SER A 58 16.71 5.58 0.10
CA SER A 58 15.58 6.51 0.12
C SER A 58 15.01 6.69 1.53
N ILE A 59 14.79 5.60 2.27
CA ILE A 59 14.30 5.63 3.65
C ILE A 59 15.28 6.36 4.57
N LEU A 60 16.57 6.13 4.41
CA LEU A 60 17.61 6.80 5.21
C LEU A 60 17.67 8.32 4.93
N ILE A 61 17.50 8.74 3.68
CA ILE A 61 17.42 10.17 3.33
C ILE A 61 16.17 10.80 3.93
N LEU A 62 15.01 10.13 3.84
CA LEU A 62 13.78 10.61 4.45
C LEU A 62 13.93 10.75 5.97
N ALA A 63 14.65 9.84 6.61
CA ALA A 63 14.91 9.85 8.05
C ALA A 63 15.68 11.08 8.52
N GLN A 64 16.54 11.64 7.69
CA GLN A 64 17.26 12.89 7.99
C GLN A 64 16.33 14.11 8.04
N GLY A 65 15.22 14.07 7.25
CA GLY A 65 14.24 15.17 7.23
C GLY A 65 13.12 15.02 8.26
N SER A 66 12.64 13.81 8.50
CA SER A 66 11.54 13.54 9.43
C SER A 66 11.54 12.08 9.89
N LEU A 67 12.07 11.82 11.07
CA LEU A 67 12.01 10.50 11.71
C LEU A 67 10.56 10.04 11.94
N ARG A 68 9.65 10.98 12.20
CA ARG A 68 8.23 10.70 12.40
C ARG A 68 7.58 10.13 11.14
N ASP A 69 7.85 10.74 9.99
CA ASP A 69 7.30 10.30 8.70
C ASP A 69 7.80 8.91 8.35
N VAL A 70 9.10 8.66 8.53
CA VAL A 70 9.70 7.34 8.30
C VAL A 70 9.11 6.28 9.21
N TRP A 71 9.00 6.57 10.50
CA TRP A 71 8.45 5.61 11.45
C TRP A 71 7.06 5.13 11.03
N TRP A 72 6.16 6.07 10.73
CA TRP A 72 4.81 5.76 10.31
C TRP A 72 4.76 5.06 8.96
N SER A 73 5.56 5.52 7.99
CA SER A 73 5.65 4.89 6.66
C SER A 73 6.12 3.44 6.75
N VAL A 74 7.20 3.17 7.49
CA VAL A 74 7.75 1.82 7.66
C VAL A 74 6.82 0.92 8.48
N LEU A 75 6.17 1.47 9.51
CA LEU A 75 5.19 0.74 10.31
C LEU A 75 4.00 0.29 9.44
N ILE A 76 3.40 1.20 8.68
CA ILE A 76 2.27 0.89 7.79
C ILE A 76 2.70 -0.13 6.74
N ALA A 77 3.85 0.11 6.07
CA ALA A 77 4.38 -0.79 5.05
C ALA A 77 4.68 -2.18 5.61
N GLY A 78 5.28 -2.26 6.81
CA GLY A 78 5.60 -3.53 7.49
C GLY A 78 4.37 -4.32 7.90
N LEU A 79 3.35 -3.65 8.45
CA LEU A 79 2.08 -4.29 8.80
C LEU A 79 1.38 -4.86 7.56
N TYR A 80 1.37 -4.11 6.45
CA TYR A 80 0.75 -4.57 5.22
C TYR A 80 1.58 -5.65 4.53
N ALA A 81 2.90 -5.53 4.49
CA ALA A 81 3.79 -6.58 3.99
C ALA A 81 3.64 -7.89 4.77
N GLY A 82 3.61 -7.82 6.11
CA GLY A 82 3.35 -8.97 6.97
C GLY A 82 1.98 -9.60 6.70
N TYR A 83 0.96 -8.79 6.48
CA TYR A 83 -0.36 -9.27 6.08
C TYR A 83 -0.32 -10.02 4.74
N LEU A 84 0.35 -9.48 3.72
CA LEU A 84 0.49 -10.12 2.41
C LEU A 84 1.27 -11.43 2.49
N LEU A 85 2.34 -11.49 3.30
CA LEU A 85 3.13 -12.70 3.51
C LEU A 85 2.31 -13.81 4.17
N ILE A 86 1.51 -13.49 5.19
CA ILE A 86 0.59 -14.47 5.81
C ILE A 86 -0.44 -14.97 4.79
N GLN A 87 -1.03 -14.07 4.01
CA GLN A 87 -1.97 -14.44 2.96
C GLN A 87 -1.37 -15.37 1.89
N ARG A 88 -0.07 -15.26 1.66
CA ARG A 88 0.66 -16.10 0.71
C ARG A 88 0.92 -17.51 1.25
N VAL A 89 1.10 -17.64 2.54
CA VAL A 89 1.29 -18.96 3.21
C VAL A 89 -0.03 -19.70 3.34
N VAL A 90 -1.12 -18.98 3.62
CA VAL A 90 -2.45 -19.57 3.79
C VAL A 90 -3.12 -19.73 2.41
N VAL A 91 -2.89 -20.87 1.77
CA VAL A 91 -3.37 -21.17 0.40
C VAL A 91 -4.69 -21.94 0.40
N GLU A 92 -4.97 -22.73 1.44
CA GLU A 92 -6.09 -23.67 1.50
C GLU A 92 -7.46 -23.01 1.69
N ILE A 93 -7.50 -21.74 2.16
CA ILE A 93 -8.74 -21.03 2.42
C ILE A 93 -9.11 -20.18 1.22
N ASP A 94 -10.36 -20.27 0.79
CA ASP A 94 -10.91 -19.38 -0.23
C ASP A 94 -10.72 -17.91 0.16
N LYS A 95 -10.20 -17.11 -0.77
CA LYS A 95 -9.81 -15.72 -0.51
C LYS A 95 -10.98 -14.84 -0.09
N PHE A 96 -12.18 -15.12 -0.60
CA PHE A 96 -13.39 -14.38 -0.25
C PHE A 96 -13.84 -14.68 1.18
N ASN A 97 -13.85 -15.96 1.55
CA ASN A 97 -14.18 -16.38 2.93
C ASN A 97 -13.14 -15.85 3.92
N MET A 98 -11.86 -15.89 3.56
CA MET A 98 -10.79 -15.35 4.39
C MET A 98 -10.96 -13.85 4.61
N LEU A 99 -11.34 -13.08 3.58
CA LEU A 99 -11.64 -11.67 3.71
C LEU A 99 -12.85 -11.43 4.64
N GLY A 100 -13.92 -12.20 4.49
CA GLY A 100 -15.10 -12.11 5.35
C GLY A 100 -14.75 -12.30 6.83
N VAL A 101 -13.97 -13.35 7.13
CA VAL A 101 -13.48 -13.60 8.50
C VAL A 101 -12.62 -12.45 9.02
N GLN A 102 -11.74 -11.90 8.19
CA GLN A 102 -10.88 -10.76 8.57
C GLN A 102 -11.70 -9.51 8.88
N LEU A 103 -12.75 -9.22 8.10
CA LEU A 103 -13.63 -8.08 8.34
C LEU A 103 -14.41 -8.25 9.67
N VAL A 104 -14.96 -9.44 9.92
CA VAL A 104 -15.64 -9.76 11.18
C VAL A 104 -14.70 -9.62 12.37
N LEU A 105 -13.49 -10.20 12.30
CA LEU A 105 -12.49 -10.07 13.36
C LEU A 105 -12.06 -8.62 13.57
N SER A 106 -11.88 -7.84 12.50
CA SER A 106 -11.53 -6.42 12.58
C SER A 106 -12.64 -5.63 13.29
N THR A 107 -13.90 -5.91 12.97
CA THR A 107 -15.06 -5.29 13.62
C THR A 107 -15.10 -5.63 15.12
N LEU A 108 -14.92 -6.90 15.48
CA LEU A 108 -14.90 -7.34 16.87
C LEU A 108 -13.76 -6.70 17.68
N ILE A 109 -12.58 -6.53 17.06
CA ILE A 109 -11.43 -5.85 17.69
C ILE A 109 -11.70 -4.35 17.89
N MET A 110 -12.37 -3.70 16.92
CA MET A 110 -12.64 -2.26 16.98
C MET A 110 -13.85 -1.92 17.87
N LEU A 111 -14.78 -2.85 18.08
CA LEU A 111 -16.01 -2.63 18.84
C LEU A 111 -15.78 -2.10 20.27
N PRO A 112 -14.84 -2.65 21.07
CA PRO A 112 -14.56 -2.14 22.42
C PRO A 112 -14.06 -0.68 22.40
N PHE A 113 -13.24 -0.31 21.41
CA PHE A 113 -12.73 1.06 21.27
C PHE A 113 -13.86 2.05 20.97
N PHE A 114 -14.83 1.65 20.17
CA PHE A 114 -16.01 2.46 19.87
C PHE A 114 -16.80 2.77 21.15
N PHE A 115 -17.05 1.78 21.97
CA PHE A 115 -17.78 1.96 23.24
C PHE A 115 -16.95 2.72 24.29
N TYR A 116 -15.64 2.50 24.34
CA TYR A 116 -14.76 3.17 25.31
C TYR A 116 -14.68 4.69 25.07
N HIS A 117 -14.65 5.13 23.84
CA HIS A 117 -14.53 6.54 23.51
C HIS A 117 -15.84 7.33 23.64
N HIS A 118 -16.96 6.70 24.09
CA HIS A 118 -18.26 7.34 24.27
C HIS A 118 -18.65 8.29 23.13
N ALA A 119 -18.21 7.99 21.92
CA ALA A 119 -18.57 8.75 20.74
C ALA A 119 -20.10 8.71 20.63
N SER A 120 -20.74 9.88 20.70
CA SER A 120 -22.16 9.98 20.43
C SER A 120 -22.42 9.36 19.06
N PHE A 121 -23.31 8.38 19.02
CA PHE A 121 -23.68 7.73 17.77
C PHE A 121 -24.25 8.80 16.84
N PRO A 122 -23.64 9.06 15.67
CA PRO A 122 -24.14 10.11 14.79
C PRO A 122 -25.46 9.64 14.17
N TRP A 123 -26.53 10.33 14.52
CA TRP A 123 -27.87 10.10 13.96
C TRP A 123 -28.13 10.88 12.69
N ASP A 124 -27.10 11.50 12.11
CA ASP A 124 -27.20 12.29 10.89
C ASP A 124 -27.26 11.36 9.65
N GLY A 125 -28.32 11.51 8.86
CA GLY A 125 -28.50 10.76 7.62
C GLY A 125 -27.41 11.03 6.58
N TYR A 126 -26.82 12.23 6.58
CA TYR A 126 -25.70 12.59 5.71
C TYR A 126 -24.46 11.76 6.06
N PHE A 127 -24.13 11.63 7.34
CA PHE A 127 -23.02 10.80 7.80
C PHE A 127 -23.17 9.34 7.33
N TRP A 128 -24.34 8.73 7.53
CA TRP A 128 -24.57 7.35 7.10
C TRP A 128 -24.57 7.18 5.60
N SER A 129 -25.03 8.15 4.83
CA SER A 129 -24.93 8.14 3.37
C SER A 129 -23.48 8.10 2.89
N ILE A 130 -22.60 8.90 3.51
CA ILE A 130 -21.16 8.89 3.23
C ILE A 130 -20.55 7.53 3.59
N ILE A 131 -20.87 6.96 4.76
CA ILE A 131 -20.37 5.65 5.17
C ILE A 131 -20.78 4.56 4.18
N VAL A 132 -22.01 4.56 3.72
CA VAL A 132 -22.49 3.61 2.70
C VAL A 132 -21.72 3.79 1.38
N VAL A 133 -21.53 5.03 0.92
CA VAL A 133 -20.75 5.31 -0.29
C VAL A 133 -19.31 4.82 -0.15
N ILE A 134 -18.64 5.10 0.96
CA ILE A 134 -17.26 4.65 1.20
C ILE A 134 -17.22 3.11 1.23
N SER A 135 -18.14 2.47 1.94
CA SER A 135 -18.16 1.02 2.09
C SER A 135 -18.47 0.30 0.78
N VAL A 136 -19.44 0.78 0.01
CA VAL A 136 -19.87 0.12 -1.22
C VAL A 136 -18.98 0.52 -2.40
N VAL A 137 -18.89 1.84 -2.69
CA VAL A 137 -18.25 2.33 -3.91
C VAL A 137 -16.73 2.31 -3.80
N PHE A 138 -16.17 2.63 -2.63
CA PHE A 138 -14.72 2.74 -2.44
C PHE A 138 -14.08 1.54 -1.75
N THR A 139 -14.87 0.57 -1.25
CA THR A 139 -14.33 -0.64 -0.63
C THR A 139 -14.80 -1.91 -1.33
N ILE A 140 -16.11 -2.22 -1.32
CA ILE A 140 -16.64 -3.48 -1.86
C ILE A 140 -16.42 -3.58 -3.37
N ILE A 141 -16.81 -2.56 -4.13
CA ILE A 141 -16.70 -2.58 -5.60
C ILE A 141 -15.23 -2.69 -6.05
N PRO A 142 -14.28 -1.86 -5.60
CA PRO A 142 -12.88 -2.00 -5.99
C PRO A 142 -12.26 -3.33 -5.58
N LEU A 143 -12.62 -3.84 -4.42
CA LEU A 143 -12.14 -5.13 -3.94
C LEU A 143 -12.64 -6.27 -4.84
N PHE A 144 -13.94 -6.27 -5.16
CA PHE A 144 -14.54 -7.24 -6.06
C PHE A 144 -13.91 -7.16 -7.45
N LEU A 145 -13.77 -5.94 -8.01
CA LEU A 145 -13.14 -5.73 -9.31
C LEU A 145 -11.67 -6.20 -9.31
N SER A 146 -10.94 -5.97 -8.22
CA SER A 146 -9.56 -6.45 -8.07
C SER A 146 -9.49 -7.97 -8.07
N LEU A 147 -10.38 -8.66 -7.35
CA LEU A 147 -10.46 -10.11 -7.35
C LEU A 147 -10.85 -10.66 -8.74
N TYR A 148 -11.82 -10.03 -9.39
CA TYR A 148 -12.28 -10.41 -10.72
C TYR A 148 -11.21 -10.18 -11.80
N SER A 149 -10.45 -9.10 -11.71
CA SER A 149 -9.38 -8.78 -12.66
C SER A 149 -8.23 -9.78 -12.62
N LEU A 150 -7.98 -10.44 -11.47
CA LEU A 150 -6.97 -11.50 -11.35
C LEU A 150 -7.30 -12.74 -12.20
N ILE A 151 -8.55 -12.93 -12.62
CA ILE A 151 -8.96 -14.04 -13.50
C ILE A 151 -8.54 -13.76 -14.95
N GLY A 152 -8.59 -12.49 -15.38
CA GLY A 152 -8.40 -12.12 -16.79
C GLY A 152 -7.09 -11.37 -17.11
N LEU A 153 -6.41 -10.81 -16.10
CA LEU A 153 -5.21 -10.01 -16.31
C LEU A 153 -3.94 -10.77 -15.85
N PRO A 154 -2.84 -10.67 -16.60
CA PRO A 154 -1.55 -11.16 -16.11
C PRO A 154 -1.17 -10.49 -14.79
N SER A 155 -0.60 -11.25 -13.84
CA SER A 155 -0.11 -10.73 -12.56
C SER A 155 0.82 -9.52 -12.71
N SER A 156 1.53 -9.46 -13.82
CA SER A 156 2.38 -8.35 -14.20
C SER A 156 1.62 -7.03 -14.42
N THR A 157 0.47 -7.07 -15.06
CA THR A 157 -0.38 -5.89 -15.27
C THR A 157 -0.98 -5.40 -13.96
N MET A 158 -1.40 -6.33 -13.09
CA MET A 158 -1.90 -5.99 -11.76
C MET A 158 -0.82 -5.34 -10.89
N GLY A 159 0.43 -5.81 -10.98
CA GLY A 159 1.56 -5.22 -10.26
C GLY A 159 1.79 -3.75 -10.60
N ILE A 160 1.60 -3.34 -11.87
CA ILE A 160 1.70 -1.93 -12.28
C ILE A 160 0.51 -1.12 -11.75
N LEU A 161 -0.71 -1.66 -11.83
CA LEU A 161 -1.90 -0.94 -11.40
C LEU A 161 -1.88 -0.63 -9.90
N ILE A 162 -1.31 -1.51 -9.08
CA ILE A 162 -1.15 -1.26 -7.63
C ILE A 162 -0.32 -0.01 -7.36
N TYR A 163 0.70 0.28 -8.18
CA TYR A 163 1.52 1.48 -8.02
C TYR A 163 0.84 2.79 -8.45
N ALA A 164 -0.31 2.71 -9.13
CA ALA A 164 -1.10 3.91 -9.41
C ALA A 164 -1.62 4.56 -8.12
N ASN A 165 -1.98 3.77 -7.11
CA ASN A 165 -2.51 4.29 -5.84
C ASN A 165 -1.57 5.25 -5.11
N PRO A 166 -0.30 4.90 -4.81
CA PRO A 166 0.62 5.84 -4.17
C PRO A 166 0.94 7.05 -5.03
N LEU A 167 0.98 6.93 -6.36
CA LEU A 167 1.21 8.08 -7.24
C LEU A 167 0.04 9.07 -7.19
N VAL A 168 -1.20 8.56 -7.22
CA VAL A 168 -2.40 9.40 -7.08
C VAL A 168 -2.46 10.03 -5.68
N ALA A 169 -2.20 9.25 -4.62
CA ALA A 169 -2.19 9.77 -3.26
C ALA A 169 -1.15 10.88 -3.07
N PHE A 170 0.03 10.71 -3.67
CA PHE A 170 1.11 11.70 -3.65
C PHE A 170 0.71 12.98 -4.42
N ALA A 171 0.11 12.83 -5.59
CA ALA A 171 -0.41 13.97 -6.36
C ALA A 171 -1.50 14.72 -5.58
N VAL A 172 -2.44 14.02 -4.94
CA VAL A 172 -3.49 14.62 -4.11
C VAL A 172 -2.89 15.37 -2.92
N ALA A 173 -1.88 14.78 -2.24
CA ALA A 173 -1.19 15.42 -1.12
C ALA A 173 -0.59 16.79 -1.53
N ILE A 174 0.06 16.84 -2.69
CA ILE A 174 0.72 18.06 -3.18
C ILE A 174 -0.30 19.06 -3.72
N PHE A 175 -1.17 18.63 -4.66
CA PHE A 175 -2.01 19.55 -5.43
C PHE A 175 -3.30 19.94 -4.72
N TYR A 176 -3.85 19.07 -3.88
CA TYR A 176 -5.11 19.32 -3.19
C TYR A 176 -4.90 19.76 -1.73
N PHE A 177 -4.06 19.03 -0.98
CA PHE A 177 -3.79 19.36 0.42
C PHE A 177 -2.66 20.39 0.60
N HIS A 178 -1.94 20.75 -0.49
CA HIS A 178 -0.82 21.70 -0.47
C HIS A 178 0.23 21.35 0.59
N GLU A 179 0.48 20.05 0.79
CA GLU A 179 1.54 19.60 1.71
C GLU A 179 2.88 20.16 1.26
N SER A 180 3.58 20.83 2.17
CA SER A 180 4.92 21.35 1.91
C SER A 180 5.93 20.21 1.91
N ILE A 181 6.64 20.04 0.79
CA ILE A 181 7.65 19.01 0.64
C ILE A 181 9.03 19.67 0.63
N ASN A 182 9.91 19.23 1.53
CA ASN A 182 11.29 19.70 1.53
C ASN A 182 12.15 18.98 0.47
N GLN A 183 13.34 19.51 0.19
CA GLN A 183 14.24 18.95 -0.82
C GLN A 183 14.65 17.50 -0.52
N GLN A 184 14.82 17.15 0.75
CA GLN A 184 15.19 15.79 1.17
C GLN A 184 14.05 14.80 0.90
N GLN A 185 12.80 15.21 1.16
CA GLN A 185 11.62 14.42 0.84
C GLN A 185 11.48 14.20 -0.67
N ILE A 186 11.68 15.25 -1.48
CA ILE A 186 11.65 15.14 -2.95
C ILE A 186 12.67 14.11 -3.43
N LEU A 187 13.92 14.20 -2.94
CA LEU A 187 14.97 13.26 -3.30
C LEU A 187 14.64 11.83 -2.86
N ALA A 188 14.15 11.65 -1.63
CA ALA A 188 13.75 10.35 -1.12
C ALA A 188 12.63 9.73 -1.97
N TYR A 189 11.59 10.50 -2.30
CA TYR A 189 10.47 10.00 -3.11
C TYR A 189 10.90 9.67 -4.54
N ALA A 190 11.78 10.49 -5.15
CA ALA A 190 12.34 10.22 -6.46
C ALA A 190 13.17 8.93 -6.48
N LEU A 191 14.01 8.72 -5.47
CA LEU A 191 14.79 7.48 -5.32
C LEU A 191 13.89 6.25 -5.10
N LEU A 192 12.83 6.41 -4.30
CA LEU A 192 11.90 5.31 -4.10
C LEU A 192 11.13 4.96 -5.38
N LEU A 193 10.72 5.95 -6.15
CA LEU A 193 10.10 5.73 -7.45
C LEU A 193 11.07 5.00 -8.40
N LEU A 194 12.33 5.39 -8.40
CA LEU A 194 13.38 4.69 -9.15
C LEU A 194 13.53 3.23 -8.68
N ALA A 195 13.54 3.00 -7.36
CA ALA A 195 13.58 1.64 -6.80
C ALA A 195 12.41 0.78 -7.28
N VAL A 196 11.19 1.35 -7.32
CA VAL A 196 10.00 0.68 -7.82
C VAL A 196 10.13 0.32 -9.31
N ILE A 197 10.64 1.23 -10.14
CA ILE A 197 10.87 0.98 -11.57
C ILE A 197 11.90 -0.13 -11.75
N VAL A 198 13.01 -0.07 -11.03
CA VAL A 198 14.08 -1.09 -11.09
C VAL A 198 13.56 -2.44 -10.59
N PHE A 199 12.77 -2.46 -9.50
CA PHE A 199 12.18 -3.69 -8.96
C PHE A 199 11.28 -4.40 -9.98
N ASN A 200 10.54 -3.63 -10.78
CA ASN A 200 9.65 -4.12 -11.82
C ASN A 200 10.30 -4.15 -13.21
N TRP A 201 11.64 -4.09 -13.31
CA TRP A 201 12.35 -3.96 -14.58
C TRP A 201 11.96 -5.01 -15.62
N ALA A 202 11.84 -6.27 -15.22
CA ALA A 202 11.43 -7.36 -16.12
C ALA A 202 10.05 -7.11 -16.76
N LEU A 203 9.17 -6.43 -16.05
CA LEU A 203 7.85 -6.04 -16.48
C LEU A 203 7.92 -4.86 -17.45
N VAL A 204 8.70 -3.83 -17.11
CA VAL A 204 8.95 -2.66 -17.95
C VAL A 204 9.55 -3.09 -19.28
N ASP A 205 10.56 -3.98 -19.26
CA ASP A 205 11.20 -4.51 -20.45
C ASP A 205 10.22 -5.30 -21.34
N SER A 206 9.36 -6.11 -20.74
CA SER A 206 8.31 -6.85 -21.47
C SER A 206 7.30 -5.95 -22.17
N LEU A 207 6.95 -4.81 -21.57
CA LEU A 207 6.05 -3.82 -22.15
C LEU A 207 6.75 -3.06 -23.29
N LEU A 208 8.00 -2.65 -23.10
CA LEU A 208 8.79 -1.99 -24.14
C LEU A 208 9.02 -2.92 -25.35
N ALA A 209 9.25 -4.20 -25.11
CA ALA A 209 9.42 -5.19 -26.18
C ALA A 209 8.12 -5.40 -26.98
N ARG A 210 6.95 -5.32 -26.35
CA ARG A 210 5.65 -5.36 -27.05
C ARG A 210 5.43 -4.10 -27.89
N TYR A 211 5.79 -2.94 -27.37
CA TYR A 211 5.65 -1.66 -28.07
C TYR A 211 6.51 -1.62 -29.33
N ARG A 212 7.79 -2.07 -29.25
CA ARG A 212 8.71 -2.18 -30.38
C ARG A 212 8.25 -3.13 -31.48
N LYS A 213 7.44 -4.14 -31.14
CA LYS A 213 6.88 -5.08 -32.14
C LYS A 213 5.61 -4.56 -32.85
N GLN A 214 5.04 -3.46 -32.39
CA GLN A 214 3.86 -2.82 -32.97
C GLN A 214 4.20 -1.62 -33.88
N GLU A 215 5.46 -1.17 -33.86
CA GLU A 215 5.96 -0.20 -34.86
C GLU A 215 6.26 -0.96 -36.16
N PRO A 216 5.62 -0.59 -37.30
CA PRO A 216 5.75 -1.26 -38.60
C PRO A 216 7.16 -1.10 -39.19
#